data_13864d8feaf27fe23f8e791d445c207d
#
_entry.id   13864d8feaf27fe23f8e791d445c207d
#
_cell.length_a   1.000
_cell.length_b   1.000
_cell.length_c   1.000
_cell.angle_alpha   90.00
_cell.angle_beta   90.00
_cell.angle_gamma   90.00
#
_symmetry.space_group_name_H-M   'P 1'
#
loop_
_entity.id
_entity.type
_entity.pdbx_description
1 polymer ?
#
loop_
_entity_poly.entity_id
_entity_poly.type
_entity_poly.pdbx_seq_one_letter_code
_entity_poly.pdbx_strand_id
1 'polypeptide(L)'
;DYLTLSRESGTLSGGESQRIRLASQIGSGLTGVIYVLDEPSIGLHQKDNIKLINALKRLRDLGNTVIVVEHDTETMENADHIIDLGPEAGVDGGYVVAQGEIKTIMDNKNSITGSYLSKKKSIPIPNIRRLAKNARYLEILGATGNNLKNINLKIPLGTFTCVTGVSGSGKSTLIVNTLYNALNLMLNNNKSRKLPKPFKNYKGVEQIDKIINIDQSPIGRTPRSNPATYTGAFGPIRDWFTNLPESKARGYKVGRFSFNVKGGRCESCEGDGVITYEMHFLPDVYIACDVCKGSRYNRETLEIKYKDKNIANVLNMTVDEGCKFFENIPAVRSKLLTLKKVGLGYIQIGQQATTLSGGEAQRIKLAKELSKRSTGRTMYILDEPTTGLHQHDIKKLLEILHTFVATGNTVV
;
A
#
# COMPACT_ATOMS: atom_id res chain seq x y z
N ASP A 1 11.52 24.49 4.51
CA ASP A 1 11.34 25.67 5.39
C ASP A 1 10.81 25.31 6.80
N TYR A 2 10.26 24.12 7.03
CA TYR A 2 9.68 23.72 8.32
C TYR A 2 10.55 22.71 9.11
N LEU A 3 11.57 22.10 8.48
CA LEU A 3 12.48 21.16 9.13
C LEU A 3 13.53 21.93 9.95
N THR A 4 13.77 21.46 11.17
CA THR A 4 14.91 21.93 11.98
C THR A 4 16.16 21.14 11.60
N LEU A 5 17.32 21.79 11.60
CA LEU A 5 18.62 21.16 11.27
C LEU A 5 18.99 20.02 12.24
N SER A 6 18.50 20.08 13.47
CA SER A 6 18.73 19.09 14.53
C SER A 6 17.73 17.94 14.55
N ARG A 7 16.82 17.85 13.55
CA ARG A 7 15.80 16.81 13.54
C ARG A 7 16.41 15.43 13.28
N GLU A 8 16.06 14.48 14.13
CA GLU A 8 16.51 13.09 14.03
C GLU A 8 16.03 12.44 12.72
N SER A 9 16.92 11.75 12.02
CA SER A 9 16.61 11.09 10.73
C SER A 9 15.47 10.09 10.81
N GLY A 10 15.36 9.37 11.92
CA GLY A 10 14.28 8.40 12.17
C GLY A 10 12.88 9.02 12.30
N THR A 11 12.77 10.34 12.42
CA THR A 11 11.50 11.09 12.50
C THR A 11 11.08 11.71 11.17
N LEU A 12 11.93 11.58 10.14
CA LEU A 12 11.62 12.08 8.79
C LEU A 12 10.64 11.15 8.08
N SER A 13 9.72 11.72 7.33
CA SER A 13 8.92 10.95 6.37
C SER A 13 9.78 10.48 5.19
N GLY A 14 9.33 9.46 4.45
CA GLY A 14 10.02 8.98 3.26
C GLY A 14 10.29 10.10 2.25
N GLY A 15 9.30 10.93 1.95
CA GLY A 15 9.43 12.07 1.06
C GLY A 15 10.36 13.17 1.60
N GLU A 16 10.39 13.41 2.92
CA GLU A 16 11.37 14.35 3.52
C GLU A 16 12.81 13.85 3.36
N SER A 17 13.06 12.57 3.64
CA SER A 17 14.38 11.94 3.45
C SER A 17 14.84 12.01 2.00
N GLN A 18 13.95 11.72 1.05
CA GLN A 18 14.25 11.75 -0.39
C GLN A 18 14.60 13.17 -0.85
N ARG A 19 13.88 14.19 -0.38
CA ARG A 19 14.18 15.60 -0.70
C ARG A 19 15.50 16.08 -0.11
N ILE A 20 15.87 15.62 1.08
CA ILE A 20 17.17 15.93 1.67
C ILE A 20 18.29 15.35 0.80
N ARG A 21 18.16 14.10 0.35
CA ARG A 21 19.11 13.47 -0.57
C ARG A 21 19.20 14.24 -1.90
N LEU A 22 18.05 14.61 -2.48
CA LEU A 22 17.99 15.39 -3.71
C LEU A 22 18.68 16.76 -3.52
N ALA A 23 18.42 17.46 -2.42
CA ALA A 23 19.06 18.75 -2.11
C ALA A 23 20.58 18.62 -2.00
N SER A 24 21.09 17.55 -1.40
CA SER A 24 22.53 17.23 -1.34
C SER A 24 23.12 17.03 -2.74
N GLN A 25 22.42 16.31 -3.61
CA GLN A 25 22.87 16.08 -4.99
C GLN A 25 22.86 17.36 -5.84
N ILE A 26 21.84 18.19 -5.72
CA ILE A 26 21.77 19.50 -6.39
C ILE A 26 22.92 20.40 -5.92
N GLY A 27 23.25 20.36 -4.63
CA GLY A 27 24.32 21.14 -4.03
C GLY A 27 25.71 20.71 -4.46
N SER A 28 25.88 19.46 -4.94
CA SER A 28 27.18 18.95 -5.38
C SER A 28 27.67 19.55 -6.72
N GLY A 29 26.73 20.10 -7.54
CA GLY A 29 27.06 20.70 -8.82
C GLY A 29 27.66 19.74 -9.85
N LEU A 30 27.48 18.43 -9.69
CA LEU A 30 27.99 17.42 -10.64
C LEU A 30 27.37 17.59 -12.01
N THR A 31 28.18 17.40 -13.05
CA THR A 31 27.78 17.45 -14.47
C THR A 31 28.11 16.14 -15.17
N GLY A 32 27.34 15.79 -16.22
CA GLY A 32 27.54 14.55 -16.98
C GLY A 32 27.10 13.28 -16.21
N VAL A 33 26.21 13.42 -15.26
CA VAL A 33 25.71 12.33 -14.41
C VAL A 33 24.29 11.95 -14.81
N ILE A 34 23.92 10.69 -14.59
CA ILE A 34 22.53 10.21 -14.71
C ILE A 34 21.92 10.18 -13.30
N TYR A 35 20.85 10.94 -13.12
CA TYR A 35 20.03 10.90 -11.91
C TYR A 35 18.79 10.05 -12.17
N VAL A 36 18.57 9.04 -11.33
CA VAL A 36 17.36 8.21 -11.35
C VAL A 36 16.58 8.45 -10.07
N LEU A 37 15.37 8.94 -10.20
CA LEU A 37 14.49 9.27 -9.08
C LEU A 37 13.19 8.46 -9.18
N ASP A 38 12.84 7.81 -8.09
CA ASP A 38 11.62 7.03 -7.99
C ASP A 38 10.59 7.80 -7.13
N GLU A 39 9.49 8.19 -7.75
CA GLU A 39 8.38 8.95 -7.18
C GLU A 39 8.81 10.14 -6.27
N PRO A 40 9.62 11.08 -6.76
CA PRO A 40 10.12 12.17 -5.91
C PRO A 40 9.05 13.17 -5.45
N SER A 41 7.86 13.18 -6.06
CA SER A 41 6.70 14.00 -5.66
C SER A 41 5.93 13.45 -4.46
N ILE A 42 6.28 12.26 -3.95
CA ILE A 42 5.55 11.62 -2.83
C ILE A 42 5.40 12.56 -1.63
N GLY A 43 4.13 12.69 -1.16
CA GLY A 43 3.79 13.49 0.01
C GLY A 43 3.98 15.00 -0.17
N LEU A 44 4.20 15.46 -1.41
CA LEU A 44 4.25 16.88 -1.71
C LEU A 44 2.87 17.49 -1.91
N HIS A 45 2.71 18.71 -1.42
CA HIS A 45 1.61 19.57 -1.84
C HIS A 45 1.95 20.19 -3.21
N GLN A 46 0.95 20.48 -4.05
CA GLN A 46 1.16 21.07 -5.39
C GLN A 46 2.12 22.28 -5.39
N LYS A 47 2.02 23.16 -4.40
CA LYS A 47 2.95 24.30 -4.23
C LYS A 47 4.42 23.90 -4.12
N ASP A 48 4.70 22.76 -3.50
CA ASP A 48 6.07 22.27 -3.31
C ASP A 48 6.53 21.43 -4.50
N ASN A 49 5.59 20.82 -5.26
CA ASN A 49 5.85 20.08 -6.47
C ASN A 49 6.48 20.98 -7.56
N ILE A 50 6.00 22.20 -7.71
CA ILE A 50 6.60 23.20 -8.62
C ILE A 50 8.09 23.44 -8.30
N LYS A 51 8.44 23.52 -7.00
CA LYS A 51 9.84 23.68 -6.60
C LYS A 51 10.69 22.47 -6.95
N LEU A 52 10.13 21.26 -6.79
CA LEU A 52 10.78 20.02 -7.18
C LEU A 52 11.03 19.99 -8.70
N ILE A 53 10.01 20.25 -9.51
CA ILE A 53 10.12 20.28 -10.97
C ILE A 53 11.20 21.29 -11.41
N ASN A 54 11.22 22.48 -10.84
CA ASN A 54 12.24 23.48 -11.14
C ASN A 54 13.65 23.00 -10.74
N ALA A 55 13.80 22.28 -9.65
CA ALA A 55 15.06 21.70 -9.22
C ALA A 55 15.53 20.60 -10.20
N LEU A 56 14.63 19.75 -10.68
CA LEU A 56 14.93 18.71 -11.67
C LEU A 56 15.34 19.32 -13.01
N LYS A 57 14.63 20.37 -13.48
CA LYS A 57 15.01 21.12 -14.70
C LYS A 57 16.40 21.74 -14.56
N ARG A 58 16.72 22.32 -13.40
CA ARG A 58 18.06 22.87 -13.14
C ARG A 58 19.15 21.80 -13.23
N LEU A 59 18.91 20.58 -12.69
CA LEU A 59 19.86 19.46 -12.83
C LEU A 59 20.07 19.09 -14.31
N ARG A 60 19.01 19.01 -15.10
CA ARG A 60 19.07 18.77 -16.55
C ARG A 60 19.86 19.86 -17.25
N ASP A 61 19.58 21.13 -16.98
CA ASP A 61 20.20 22.29 -17.63
C ASP A 61 21.70 22.42 -17.32
N LEU A 62 22.18 21.76 -16.24
CA LEU A 62 23.62 21.60 -15.94
C LEU A 62 24.29 20.52 -16.82
N GLY A 63 23.61 19.94 -17.80
CA GLY A 63 24.15 18.90 -18.68
C GLY A 63 24.02 17.47 -18.14
N ASN A 64 23.12 17.25 -17.21
CA ASN A 64 22.82 15.91 -16.66
C ASN A 64 21.61 15.27 -17.38
N THR A 65 21.55 13.94 -17.31
CA THR A 65 20.33 13.19 -17.66
C THR A 65 19.53 12.93 -16.40
N VAL A 66 18.23 13.29 -16.40
CA VAL A 66 17.35 13.09 -15.25
C VAL A 66 16.22 12.15 -15.69
N ILE A 67 16.17 10.97 -15.07
CA ILE A 67 15.13 9.96 -15.27
C ILE A 67 14.26 9.96 -14.04
N VAL A 68 12.94 10.11 -14.22
CA VAL A 68 11.97 10.18 -13.13
C VAL A 68 10.88 9.16 -13.37
N VAL A 69 10.64 8.27 -12.40
CA VAL A 69 9.48 7.40 -12.38
C VAL A 69 8.38 8.14 -11.63
N GLU A 70 7.27 8.45 -12.28
CA GLU A 70 6.23 9.30 -11.69
C GLU A 70 4.81 8.98 -12.19
N HIS A 71 3.84 9.33 -11.35
CA HIS A 71 2.41 9.26 -11.63
C HIS A 71 1.74 10.64 -11.58
N ASP A 72 2.47 11.66 -11.17
CA ASP A 72 1.97 13.03 -11.06
C ASP A 72 1.83 13.70 -12.43
N THR A 73 0.63 14.22 -12.69
CA THR A 73 0.29 14.84 -13.97
C THR A 73 1.17 16.06 -14.26
N GLU A 74 1.41 16.92 -13.26
CA GLU A 74 2.18 18.15 -13.42
C GLU A 74 3.65 17.85 -13.78
N THR A 75 4.22 16.81 -13.16
CA THR A 75 5.58 16.34 -13.47
C THR A 75 5.66 15.79 -14.89
N MET A 76 4.68 14.97 -15.33
CA MET A 76 4.62 14.45 -16.70
C MET A 76 4.46 15.58 -17.75
N GLU A 77 3.61 16.59 -17.47
CA GLU A 77 3.43 17.75 -18.36
C GLU A 77 4.70 18.59 -18.53
N ASN A 78 5.62 18.52 -17.58
CA ASN A 78 6.89 19.25 -17.59
C ASN A 78 8.08 18.43 -18.08
N ALA A 79 7.88 17.15 -18.43
CA ALA A 79 8.92 16.28 -18.95
C ALA A 79 9.21 16.57 -20.44
N ASP A 80 10.47 16.47 -20.84
CA ASP A 80 10.89 16.63 -22.25
C ASP A 80 10.52 15.37 -23.07
N HIS A 81 10.56 14.20 -22.44
CA HIS A 81 10.26 12.91 -23.07
C HIS A 81 9.55 12.00 -22.05
N ILE A 82 8.51 11.32 -22.48
CA ILE A 82 7.73 10.39 -21.66
C ILE A 82 7.83 9.00 -22.26
N ILE A 83 8.01 7.99 -21.42
CA ILE A 83 7.93 6.57 -21.76
C ILE A 83 6.77 6.00 -20.96
N ASP A 84 5.69 5.61 -21.63
CA ASP A 84 4.49 5.05 -21.02
C ASP A 84 4.53 3.53 -21.09
N LEU A 85 4.54 2.88 -19.91
CA LEU A 85 4.57 1.44 -19.77
C LEU A 85 3.16 0.90 -19.47
N GLY A 86 2.84 -0.24 -20.08
CA GLY A 86 1.52 -0.85 -19.90
C GLY A 86 1.36 -2.11 -20.78
N PRO A 87 0.11 -2.39 -21.26
CA PRO A 87 -1.15 -1.66 -21.01
C PRO A 87 -1.70 -1.84 -19.60
N GLU A 88 -1.38 -2.94 -18.94
CA GLU A 88 -1.82 -3.28 -17.58
C GLU A 88 -0.62 -3.57 -16.67
N ALA A 89 -0.85 -4.14 -15.48
CA ALA A 89 0.20 -4.49 -14.53
C ALA A 89 0.54 -5.98 -14.58
N GLY A 90 1.73 -6.37 -14.10
CA GLY A 90 2.17 -7.76 -14.01
C GLY A 90 2.39 -8.40 -15.38
N VAL A 91 1.81 -9.60 -15.60
CA VAL A 91 2.02 -10.41 -16.83
C VAL A 91 1.48 -9.72 -18.08
N ASP A 92 0.44 -8.91 -17.91
CA ASP A 92 -0.21 -8.17 -19.01
C ASP A 92 0.39 -6.77 -19.22
N GLY A 93 1.43 -6.43 -18.47
CA GLY A 93 2.20 -5.20 -18.56
C GLY A 93 3.59 -5.40 -19.13
N GLY A 94 4.48 -4.42 -18.92
CA GLY A 94 5.88 -4.51 -19.29
C GLY A 94 6.20 -4.13 -20.75
N TYR A 95 5.23 -3.61 -21.49
CA TYR A 95 5.42 -3.11 -22.84
C TYR A 95 5.53 -1.59 -22.85
N VAL A 96 6.34 -1.03 -23.77
CA VAL A 96 6.29 0.40 -24.09
C VAL A 96 5.06 0.63 -24.97
N VAL A 97 4.01 1.22 -24.39
CA VAL A 97 2.75 1.52 -25.08
C VAL A 97 2.87 2.75 -25.94
N ALA A 98 3.57 3.75 -25.44
CA ALA A 98 3.85 5.00 -26.16
C ALA A 98 5.14 5.63 -25.64
N GLN A 99 5.84 6.38 -26.49
CA GLN A 99 7.00 7.16 -26.09
C GLN A 99 7.12 8.43 -26.95
N GLY A 100 7.64 9.49 -26.36
CA GLY A 100 7.81 10.77 -27.05
C GLY A 100 7.37 11.95 -26.19
N GLU A 101 7.05 13.06 -26.86
CA GLU A 101 6.49 14.24 -26.20
C GLU A 101 5.08 13.94 -25.66
N ILE A 102 4.62 14.78 -24.73
CA ILE A 102 3.30 14.63 -24.09
C ILE A 102 2.15 14.48 -25.11
N LYS A 103 2.19 15.20 -26.21
CA LYS A 103 1.16 15.12 -27.27
C LYS A 103 1.08 13.72 -27.87
N THR A 104 2.22 13.08 -28.13
CA THR A 104 2.29 11.70 -28.64
C THR A 104 1.61 10.71 -27.69
N ILE A 105 1.81 10.89 -26.39
CA ILE A 105 1.18 10.05 -25.36
C ILE A 105 -0.34 10.30 -25.33
N MET A 106 -0.79 11.56 -25.38
CA MET A 106 -2.21 11.95 -25.35
C MET A 106 -2.99 11.44 -26.56
N ASP A 107 -2.35 11.35 -27.73
CA ASP A 107 -2.97 10.93 -28.99
C ASP A 107 -3.01 9.39 -29.13
N ASN A 108 -2.20 8.67 -28.38
CA ASN A 108 -2.17 7.21 -28.44
C ASN A 108 -3.42 6.60 -27.79
N LYS A 109 -4.22 5.89 -28.58
CA LYS A 109 -5.50 5.26 -28.16
C LYS A 109 -5.30 4.13 -27.14
N ASN A 110 -4.13 3.48 -27.13
CA ASN A 110 -3.81 2.37 -26.24
C ASN A 110 -3.23 2.85 -24.91
N SER A 111 -2.81 4.12 -24.81
CA SER A 111 -2.29 4.70 -23.57
C SER A 111 -3.40 5.06 -22.59
N ILE A 112 -3.41 4.37 -21.45
CA ILE A 112 -4.31 4.72 -20.33
C ILE A 112 -3.88 6.08 -19.77
N THR A 113 -2.58 6.30 -19.59
CA THR A 113 -2.00 7.56 -19.14
C THR A 113 -2.42 8.71 -20.07
N GLY A 114 -2.26 8.54 -21.38
CA GLY A 114 -2.68 9.52 -22.39
C GLY A 114 -4.18 9.84 -22.36
N SER A 115 -5.01 8.84 -22.06
CA SER A 115 -6.45 9.04 -21.91
C SER A 115 -6.81 9.92 -20.73
N TYR A 116 -6.06 9.87 -19.62
CA TYR A 116 -6.24 10.77 -18.48
C TYR A 116 -5.63 12.15 -18.71
N LEU A 117 -4.43 12.24 -19.27
CA LEU A 117 -3.77 13.51 -19.61
C LEU A 117 -4.62 14.33 -20.61
N SER A 118 -5.19 13.67 -21.62
CA SER A 118 -6.09 14.31 -22.59
C SER A 118 -7.50 14.58 -22.08
N LYS A 119 -7.80 14.23 -20.81
CA LYS A 119 -9.12 14.36 -20.18
C LYS A 119 -10.23 13.55 -20.84
N LYS A 120 -9.90 12.62 -21.77
CA LYS A 120 -10.87 11.66 -22.35
C LYS A 120 -11.42 10.72 -21.27
N LYS A 121 -10.57 10.40 -20.25
CA LYS A 121 -10.98 9.72 -19.00
C LYS A 121 -10.76 10.67 -17.84
N SER A 122 -11.64 10.62 -16.86
CA SER A 122 -11.53 11.37 -15.60
C SER A 122 -12.12 10.57 -14.45
N ILE A 123 -11.72 10.92 -13.25
CA ILE A 123 -12.37 10.40 -12.03
C ILE A 123 -13.65 11.22 -11.81
N PRO A 124 -14.83 10.60 -11.77
CA PRO A 124 -16.07 11.35 -11.65
C PRO A 124 -16.18 12.02 -10.28
N ILE A 125 -16.56 13.29 -10.29
CA ILE A 125 -16.87 14.04 -9.06
C ILE A 125 -18.34 13.77 -8.72
N PRO A 126 -18.67 13.30 -7.50
CA PRO A 126 -20.05 13.05 -7.09
C PRO A 126 -20.88 14.32 -7.14
N ASN A 127 -22.02 14.29 -7.84
CA ASN A 127 -22.96 15.43 -7.90
C ASN A 127 -23.61 15.73 -6.55
N ILE A 128 -23.85 14.68 -5.75
CA ILE A 128 -24.48 14.79 -4.43
C ILE A 128 -23.48 14.34 -3.36
N ARG A 129 -23.26 15.21 -2.38
CA ARG A 129 -22.41 14.91 -1.22
C ARG A 129 -23.25 14.26 -0.12
N ARG A 130 -22.70 13.25 0.54
CA ARG A 130 -23.32 12.65 1.72
C ARG A 130 -23.20 13.61 2.90
N LEU A 131 -24.29 13.86 3.53
CA LEU A 131 -24.34 14.60 4.80
C LEU A 131 -24.32 13.62 5.97
N ALA A 132 -23.86 14.10 7.13
CA ALA A 132 -23.94 13.31 8.36
C ALA A 132 -25.39 12.99 8.69
N LYS A 133 -25.75 11.70 8.75
CA LYS A 133 -27.09 11.28 9.16
C LYS A 133 -27.30 11.64 10.63
N ASN A 134 -28.43 12.28 10.94
CA ASN A 134 -28.85 12.65 12.30
C ASN A 134 -27.81 13.49 13.06
N ALA A 135 -27.05 14.35 12.36
CA ALA A 135 -26.03 15.24 12.93
C ALA A 135 -25.01 14.54 13.87
N ARG A 136 -24.64 13.29 13.53
CA ARG A 136 -23.65 12.52 14.30
C ARG A 136 -22.24 12.99 13.98
N TYR A 137 -21.50 13.38 15.00
CA TYR A 137 -20.14 13.87 14.87
C TYR A 137 -19.23 13.26 15.93
N LEU A 138 -17.97 13.05 15.54
CA LEU A 138 -16.86 12.86 16.44
C LEU A 138 -16.11 14.19 16.58
N GLU A 139 -15.81 14.60 17.81
CA GLU A 139 -15.10 15.85 18.08
C GLU A 139 -13.86 15.61 18.93
N ILE A 140 -12.76 16.26 18.60
CA ILE A 140 -11.57 16.44 19.43
C ILE A 140 -11.45 17.93 19.69
N LEU A 141 -11.33 18.30 20.96
CA LEU A 141 -11.29 19.70 21.40
C LEU A 141 -9.92 20.05 21.97
N GLY A 142 -9.39 21.17 21.54
CA GLY A 142 -8.20 21.73 22.12
C GLY A 142 -6.90 20.95 21.85
N ALA A 143 -6.70 20.44 20.65
CA ALA A 143 -5.48 19.74 20.26
C ALA A 143 -4.29 20.70 20.17
N THR A 144 -3.19 20.38 20.90
CA THR A 144 -1.99 21.24 21.03
C THR A 144 -0.68 20.49 20.73
N GLY A 145 -0.76 19.29 20.15
CA GLY A 145 0.43 18.49 19.82
C GLY A 145 1.30 19.13 18.73
N ASN A 146 2.60 19.15 18.90
CA ASN A 146 3.58 19.70 17.95
C ASN A 146 3.22 21.17 17.56
N ASN A 147 2.92 21.39 16.26
CA ASN A 147 2.58 22.72 15.73
C ASN A 147 1.08 23.09 15.81
N LEU A 148 0.22 22.26 16.42
CA LEU A 148 -1.20 22.52 16.53
C LEU A 148 -1.50 23.66 17.53
N LYS A 149 -2.36 24.60 17.14
CA LYS A 149 -2.67 25.83 17.88
C LYS A 149 -4.04 25.73 18.58
N ASN A 150 -4.20 24.80 19.55
CA ASN A 150 -5.44 24.59 20.29
C ASN A 150 -6.65 24.35 19.35
N ILE A 151 -6.49 23.41 18.41
CA ILE A 151 -7.44 23.16 17.33
C ILE A 151 -8.62 22.31 17.82
N ASN A 152 -9.81 22.64 17.37
CA ASN A 152 -10.99 21.80 17.48
C ASN A 152 -11.24 21.09 16.15
N LEU A 153 -11.35 19.77 16.17
CA LEU A 153 -11.66 18.92 15.02
C LEU A 153 -13.06 18.38 15.17
N LYS A 154 -13.87 18.48 14.11
CA LYS A 154 -15.22 17.91 14.04
C LYS A 154 -15.34 17.07 12.77
N ILE A 155 -15.56 15.76 12.93
CA ILE A 155 -15.67 14.80 11.82
C ILE A 155 -17.12 14.28 11.77
N PRO A 156 -17.81 14.45 10.63
CA PRO A 156 -19.14 13.87 10.44
C PRO A 156 -19.03 12.35 10.30
N LEU A 157 -19.81 11.59 11.06
CA LEU A 157 -19.80 10.13 11.01
C LEU A 157 -20.64 9.60 9.84
N GLY A 158 -20.20 8.46 9.28
CA GLY A 158 -20.85 7.84 8.10
C GLY A 158 -20.55 8.58 6.80
N THR A 159 -19.46 9.34 6.74
CA THR A 159 -19.05 10.11 5.57
C THR A 159 -17.62 9.77 5.16
N PHE A 160 -17.22 10.19 3.96
CA PHE A 160 -15.85 10.26 3.51
C PHE A 160 -15.33 11.70 3.70
N THR A 161 -14.40 11.88 4.61
CA THR A 161 -13.82 13.18 4.98
C THR A 161 -12.35 13.22 4.55
N CYS A 162 -11.95 14.24 3.79
CA CYS A 162 -10.55 14.49 3.45
C CYS A 162 -9.97 15.58 4.37
N VAL A 163 -8.78 15.32 4.91
CA VAL A 163 -7.98 16.30 5.66
C VAL A 163 -6.83 16.75 4.77
N THR A 164 -6.83 18.01 4.38
CA THR A 164 -5.87 18.58 3.42
C THR A 164 -5.02 19.69 4.06
N GLY A 165 -3.97 20.07 3.36
CA GLY A 165 -3.06 21.14 3.78
C GLY A 165 -1.63 20.88 3.31
N VAL A 166 -0.78 21.91 3.33
CA VAL A 166 0.63 21.81 2.91
C VAL A 166 1.43 20.80 3.76
N SER A 167 2.57 20.35 3.23
CA SER A 167 3.48 19.49 3.99
C SER A 167 3.93 20.19 5.28
N GLY A 168 3.98 19.45 6.40
CA GLY A 168 4.30 20.03 7.72
C GLY A 168 3.18 20.80 8.41
N SER A 169 1.97 20.93 7.83
CA SER A 169 0.86 21.67 8.43
C SER A 169 0.26 21.03 9.70
N GLY A 170 0.63 19.80 10.02
CA GLY A 170 0.15 19.10 11.22
C GLY A 170 -0.96 18.08 10.97
N LYS A 171 -1.27 17.73 9.72
CA LYS A 171 -2.31 16.72 9.36
C LYS A 171 -2.14 15.41 10.12
N SER A 172 -0.99 14.75 9.97
CA SER A 172 -0.70 13.46 10.62
C SER A 172 -0.61 13.62 12.15
N THR A 173 -0.16 14.77 12.66
CA THR A 173 -0.20 15.08 14.10
C THR A 173 -1.63 15.08 14.63
N LEU A 174 -2.55 15.73 13.93
CA LEU A 174 -3.96 15.84 14.33
C LEU A 174 -4.70 14.50 14.19
N ILE A 175 -4.59 13.87 13.03
CA ILE A 175 -5.39 12.68 12.69
C ILE A 175 -4.78 11.39 13.25
N VAL A 176 -3.48 11.16 13.03
CA VAL A 176 -2.84 9.90 13.45
C VAL A 176 -2.36 9.99 14.90
N ASN A 177 -1.55 11.00 15.22
CA ASN A 177 -0.91 11.07 16.53
C ASN A 177 -1.84 11.53 17.66
N THR A 178 -2.91 12.30 17.35
CA THR A 178 -3.90 12.74 18.35
C THR A 178 -5.17 11.91 18.26
N LEU A 179 -5.95 12.02 17.19
CA LEU A 179 -7.27 11.39 17.08
C LEU A 179 -7.19 9.85 17.10
N TYR A 180 -6.41 9.24 16.20
CA TYR A 180 -6.30 7.77 16.13
C TYR A 180 -5.77 7.19 17.45
N ASN A 181 -4.68 7.74 18.00
CA ASN A 181 -4.11 7.22 19.24
C ASN A 181 -5.08 7.36 20.42
N ALA A 182 -5.82 8.48 20.51
CA ALA A 182 -6.85 8.69 21.54
C ALA A 182 -7.96 7.64 21.45
N LEU A 183 -8.56 7.48 20.27
CA LEU A 183 -9.64 6.51 20.07
C LEU A 183 -9.16 5.07 20.22
N ASN A 184 -7.96 4.76 19.75
CA ASN A 184 -7.38 3.42 19.88
C ASN A 184 -7.13 3.04 21.35
N LEU A 185 -6.70 4.01 22.18
CA LEU A 185 -6.53 3.81 23.61
C LEU A 185 -7.87 3.51 24.30
N MET A 186 -8.92 4.26 23.95
CA MET A 186 -10.25 4.13 24.53
C MET A 186 -10.97 2.84 24.10
N LEU A 187 -11.01 2.57 22.81
CA LEU A 187 -11.76 1.44 22.25
C LEU A 187 -11.08 0.08 22.50
N ASN A 188 -9.76 0.06 22.69
CA ASN A 188 -8.99 -1.16 22.95
C ASN A 188 -8.59 -1.35 24.43
N ASN A 189 -9.35 -0.76 25.36
CA ASN A 189 -9.16 -0.93 26.81
C ASN A 189 -7.70 -0.68 27.27
N ASN A 190 -7.12 0.43 26.86
CA ASN A 190 -5.77 0.86 27.23
C ASN A 190 -4.61 -0.08 26.79
N LYS A 191 -4.84 -0.99 25.84
CA LYS A 191 -3.79 -1.87 25.29
C LYS A 191 -2.87 -1.18 24.27
N SER A 192 -3.16 0.06 23.89
CA SER A 192 -2.30 0.82 22.96
C SER A 192 -1.01 1.26 23.65
N ARG A 193 0.14 1.03 22.97
CA ARG A 193 1.45 1.48 23.45
C ARG A 193 1.76 2.94 23.08
N LYS A 194 0.99 3.53 22.15
CA LYS A 194 1.19 4.90 21.69
C LYS A 194 0.18 5.83 22.35
N LEU A 195 0.69 6.74 23.19
CA LEU A 195 -0.13 7.78 23.78
C LEU A 195 -0.53 8.85 22.77
N PRO A 196 -1.75 9.41 22.86
CA PRO A 196 -2.16 10.53 22.02
C PRO A 196 -1.33 11.77 22.35
N LYS A 197 -1.14 12.65 21.35
CA LYS A 197 -0.62 14.00 21.59
C LYS A 197 -1.65 14.81 22.40
N PRO A 198 -1.24 15.86 23.13
CA PRO A 198 -2.12 16.60 24.06
C PRO A 198 -3.35 17.17 23.37
N PHE A 199 -4.50 17.00 24.02
CA PHE A 199 -5.80 17.62 23.69
C PHE A 199 -6.63 17.77 24.98
N LYS A 200 -7.66 18.60 24.98
CA LYS A 200 -8.46 18.89 26.18
C LYS A 200 -9.58 17.88 26.41
N ASN A 201 -10.38 17.58 25.39
CA ASN A 201 -11.56 16.73 25.52
C ASN A 201 -11.96 16.12 24.17
N TYR A 202 -12.88 15.15 24.21
CA TYR A 202 -13.50 14.53 23.04
C TYR A 202 -15.00 14.33 23.25
N LYS A 203 -15.77 14.19 22.15
CA LYS A 203 -17.21 13.88 22.16
C LYS A 203 -17.56 12.93 21.03
N GLY A 204 -18.57 12.09 21.21
CA GLY A 204 -19.13 11.23 20.17
C GLY A 204 -18.41 9.90 19.96
N VAL A 205 -17.49 9.49 20.86
CA VAL A 205 -16.72 8.24 20.77
C VAL A 205 -17.63 7.00 20.91
N GLU A 206 -18.67 7.10 21.68
CA GLU A 206 -19.69 6.05 21.92
C GLU A 206 -20.41 5.61 20.63
N GLN A 207 -20.33 6.40 19.58
CA GLN A 207 -20.91 6.13 18.27
C GLN A 207 -20.00 5.28 17.37
N ILE A 208 -18.78 4.96 17.82
CA ILE A 208 -17.77 4.22 17.09
C ILE A 208 -17.43 2.93 17.84
N ASP A 209 -17.54 1.78 17.15
CA ASP A 209 -17.20 0.48 17.73
C ASP A 209 -15.71 0.15 17.55
N LYS A 210 -15.11 0.63 16.47
CA LYS A 210 -13.76 0.27 16.06
C LYS A 210 -13.08 1.37 15.26
N ILE A 211 -11.77 1.51 15.48
CA ILE A 211 -10.91 2.36 14.66
C ILE A 211 -9.81 1.54 14.00
N ILE A 212 -9.53 1.82 12.74
CA ILE A 212 -8.52 1.11 11.95
C ILE A 212 -7.66 2.15 11.23
N ASN A 213 -6.35 2.06 11.44
CA ASN A 213 -5.37 2.83 10.68
C ASN A 213 -4.82 1.99 9.53
N ILE A 214 -4.88 2.52 8.32
CA ILE A 214 -4.37 1.90 7.09
C ILE A 214 -3.27 2.79 6.54
N ASP A 215 -2.06 2.51 6.97
CA ASP A 215 -0.84 3.21 6.58
C ASP A 215 -0.01 2.38 5.58
N GLN A 216 1.07 2.96 5.08
CA GLN A 216 1.99 2.35 4.12
C GLN A 216 3.05 1.44 4.79
N SER A 217 2.99 1.24 6.11
CA SER A 217 3.92 0.33 6.79
C SER A 217 3.81 -1.10 6.26
N PRO A 218 4.92 -1.87 6.22
CA PRO A 218 4.90 -3.24 5.74
C PRO A 218 3.86 -4.11 6.45
N ILE A 219 3.26 -5.08 5.74
CA ILE A 219 2.32 -6.06 6.32
C ILE A 219 3.01 -7.12 7.20
N GLY A 220 4.31 -7.12 7.21
CA GLY A 220 5.17 -7.95 8.05
C GLY A 220 6.64 -7.62 7.82
N ARG A 221 7.49 -8.04 8.77
CA ARG A 221 8.93 -7.74 8.75
C ARG A 221 9.79 -8.93 8.35
N THR A 222 9.19 -10.08 8.11
CA THR A 222 9.90 -11.32 7.76
C THR A 222 9.52 -11.81 6.37
N PRO A 223 10.38 -12.57 5.69
CA PRO A 223 10.07 -13.19 4.40
C PRO A 223 8.86 -14.13 4.43
N ARG A 224 8.45 -14.62 5.62
CA ARG A 224 7.26 -15.48 5.81
C ARG A 224 5.95 -14.72 5.68
N SER A 225 5.97 -13.42 5.94
CA SER A 225 4.78 -12.59 5.77
C SER A 225 4.49 -12.37 4.28
N ASN A 226 3.25 -12.60 3.87
CA ASN A 226 2.82 -12.45 2.48
C ASN A 226 1.32 -12.09 2.39
N PRO A 227 0.80 -11.69 1.23
CA PRO A 227 -0.60 -11.34 1.04
C PRO A 227 -1.58 -12.41 1.51
N ALA A 228 -1.31 -13.71 1.21
CA ALA A 228 -2.18 -14.81 1.61
C ALA A 228 -2.29 -14.98 3.12
N THR A 229 -1.16 -14.90 3.84
CA THR A 229 -1.15 -15.01 5.31
C THR A 229 -1.83 -13.81 5.95
N TYR A 230 -1.55 -12.61 5.45
CA TYR A 230 -2.09 -11.38 6.02
C TYR A 230 -3.60 -11.24 5.86
N THR A 231 -4.15 -11.59 4.68
CA THR A 231 -5.59 -11.53 4.40
C THR A 231 -6.37 -12.73 4.95
N GLY A 232 -5.64 -13.77 5.38
CA GLY A 232 -6.23 -15.02 5.86
C GLY A 232 -6.67 -15.96 4.73
N ALA A 233 -6.20 -15.76 3.49
CA ALA A 233 -6.45 -16.67 2.37
C ALA A 233 -5.67 -17.98 2.50
N PHE A 234 -4.52 -17.95 3.19
CA PHE A 234 -3.66 -19.11 3.33
C PHE A 234 -4.26 -20.25 4.19
N GLY A 235 -5.12 -19.92 5.16
CA GLY A 235 -5.84 -20.91 5.95
C GLY A 235 -6.66 -21.87 5.06
N PRO A 236 -7.68 -21.34 4.35
CA PRO A 236 -8.47 -22.15 3.42
C PRO A 236 -7.68 -22.86 2.33
N ILE A 237 -6.55 -22.30 1.85
CA ILE A 237 -5.66 -22.98 0.90
C ILE A 237 -5.05 -24.23 1.54
N ARG A 238 -4.50 -24.13 2.76
CA ARG A 238 -3.95 -25.29 3.48
C ARG A 238 -5.01 -26.33 3.78
N ASP A 239 -6.19 -25.93 4.21
CA ASP A 239 -7.33 -26.81 4.49
C ASP A 239 -7.71 -27.60 3.22
N TRP A 240 -7.71 -26.93 2.06
CA TRP A 240 -7.97 -27.57 0.78
C TRP A 240 -6.95 -28.65 0.46
N PHE A 241 -5.65 -28.34 0.54
CA PHE A 241 -4.58 -29.30 0.29
C PHE A 241 -4.60 -30.47 1.29
N THR A 242 -4.94 -30.25 2.53
CA THR A 242 -5.09 -31.27 3.56
C THR A 242 -6.22 -32.26 3.24
N ASN A 243 -7.28 -31.78 2.62
CA ASN A 243 -8.45 -32.58 2.30
C ASN A 243 -8.32 -33.39 0.98
N LEU A 244 -7.26 -33.22 0.22
CA LEU A 244 -7.02 -34.00 -0.98
C LEU A 244 -6.87 -35.50 -0.64
N PRO A 245 -7.33 -36.43 -1.53
CA PRO A 245 -7.27 -37.86 -1.27
C PRO A 245 -5.85 -38.35 -0.91
N GLU A 246 -4.85 -37.90 -1.62
CA GLU A 246 -3.44 -38.28 -1.38
C GLU A 246 -2.92 -37.78 -0.02
N SER A 247 -3.29 -36.55 0.38
CA SER A 247 -2.94 -36.02 1.70
C SER A 247 -3.54 -36.86 2.84
N LYS A 248 -4.83 -37.27 2.68
CA LYS A 248 -5.52 -38.14 3.63
C LYS A 248 -4.89 -39.52 3.69
N ALA A 249 -4.54 -40.12 2.55
CA ALA A 249 -3.86 -41.41 2.49
C ALA A 249 -2.50 -41.40 3.21
N ARG A 250 -1.77 -40.29 3.14
CA ARG A 250 -0.50 -40.09 3.85
C ARG A 250 -0.65 -39.61 5.29
N GLY A 251 -1.86 -39.40 5.79
CA GLY A 251 -2.12 -38.89 7.14
C GLY A 251 -1.67 -37.43 7.37
N TYR A 252 -1.57 -36.63 6.32
CA TYR A 252 -1.09 -35.25 6.42
C TYR A 252 -2.14 -34.34 7.05
N LYS A 253 -1.70 -33.57 8.04
CA LYS A 253 -2.52 -32.57 8.75
C LYS A 253 -2.26 -31.17 8.22
N VAL A 254 -3.09 -30.18 8.57
CA VAL A 254 -2.99 -28.77 8.13
C VAL A 254 -1.61 -28.16 8.36
N GLY A 255 -0.93 -28.57 9.45
CA GLY A 255 0.44 -28.16 9.76
C GLY A 255 1.46 -28.52 8.69
N ARG A 256 1.25 -29.65 7.95
CA ARG A 256 2.14 -30.08 6.87
C ARG A 256 2.27 -29.04 5.75
N PHE A 257 1.18 -28.34 5.47
CA PHE A 257 1.10 -27.31 4.43
C PHE A 257 1.41 -25.89 4.96
N SER A 258 1.98 -25.78 6.17
CA SER A 258 2.46 -24.52 6.73
C SER A 258 3.98 -24.40 6.62
N PHE A 259 4.47 -23.35 6.00
CA PHE A 259 5.92 -23.05 5.98
C PHE A 259 6.42 -22.46 7.32
N ASN A 260 5.54 -22.20 8.30
CA ASN A 260 5.91 -21.71 9.63
C ASN A 260 6.12 -22.83 10.66
N VAL A 261 5.72 -24.05 10.35
CA VAL A 261 5.72 -25.19 11.28
C VAL A 261 6.60 -26.31 10.75
N LYS A 262 7.35 -26.97 11.63
CA LYS A 262 8.16 -28.15 11.28
C LYS A 262 7.29 -29.28 10.71
N GLY A 263 7.90 -30.09 9.84
CA GLY A 263 7.28 -31.29 9.27
C GLY A 263 7.01 -31.19 7.77
N GLY A 264 6.57 -30.02 7.24
CA GLY A 264 6.34 -29.84 5.80
C GLY A 264 7.18 -28.75 5.17
N ARG A 265 7.79 -27.89 5.97
CA ARG A 265 8.67 -26.83 5.50
C ARG A 265 10.05 -27.35 5.12
N CYS A 266 10.77 -26.59 4.32
CA CYS A 266 12.19 -26.78 4.15
C CYS A 266 12.92 -26.42 5.44
N GLU A 267 13.66 -27.35 6.03
CA GLU A 267 14.35 -27.09 7.29
C GLU A 267 15.64 -26.29 7.12
N SER A 268 16.25 -26.28 5.91
CA SER A 268 17.45 -25.50 5.62
C SER A 268 17.20 -23.97 5.72
N CYS A 269 16.08 -23.49 5.16
CA CYS A 269 15.67 -22.08 5.25
C CYS A 269 14.53 -21.86 6.24
N GLU A 270 14.18 -22.87 7.02
CA GLU A 270 13.05 -22.83 7.96
C GLU A 270 11.71 -22.34 7.39
N GLY A 271 11.50 -22.49 6.07
CA GLY A 271 10.31 -22.06 5.38
C GLY A 271 10.34 -20.62 4.85
N ASP A 272 11.45 -19.90 4.97
CA ASP A 272 11.62 -18.56 4.41
C ASP A 272 11.72 -18.56 2.88
N GLY A 273 12.23 -19.66 2.30
CA GLY A 273 12.51 -19.76 0.87
C GLY A 273 13.79 -19.05 0.46
N VAL A 274 14.34 -18.23 1.34
CA VAL A 274 15.59 -17.47 1.15
C VAL A 274 16.49 -17.64 2.36
N ILE A 275 17.78 -17.43 2.15
CA ILE A 275 18.79 -17.28 3.21
C ILE A 275 19.11 -15.80 3.28
N THR A 276 19.03 -15.22 4.48
CA THR A 276 19.32 -13.81 4.72
C THR A 276 20.75 -13.67 5.20
N TYR A 277 21.50 -12.81 4.52
CA TYR A 277 22.83 -12.38 4.96
C TYR A 277 22.71 -10.98 5.53
N GLU A 278 22.78 -10.88 6.84
CA GLU A 278 22.74 -9.59 7.56
C GLU A 278 24.04 -8.81 7.31
N MET A 279 23.89 -7.61 6.78
CA MET A 279 25.01 -6.70 6.47
C MET A 279 24.91 -5.48 7.38
N HIS A 280 25.73 -5.40 8.42
CA HIS A 280 25.66 -4.38 9.48
C HIS A 280 25.56 -2.92 9.00
N PHE A 281 26.10 -2.57 7.84
CA PHE A 281 26.13 -1.20 7.29
C PHE A 281 25.45 -1.08 5.90
N LEU A 282 24.97 -2.17 5.34
CA LEU A 282 24.31 -2.24 4.04
C LEU A 282 22.96 -2.94 4.20
N PRO A 283 22.02 -2.79 3.25
CA PRO A 283 20.79 -3.57 3.26
C PRO A 283 21.07 -5.07 3.24
N ASP A 284 20.30 -5.84 3.99
CA ASP A 284 20.40 -7.29 4.02
C ASP A 284 20.23 -7.90 2.62
N VAL A 285 21.03 -8.93 2.33
CA VAL A 285 20.98 -9.65 1.06
C VAL A 285 20.18 -10.93 1.23
N TYR A 286 19.20 -11.13 0.35
CA TYR A 286 18.32 -12.32 0.33
C TYR A 286 18.67 -13.18 -0.87
N ILE A 287 19.16 -14.41 -0.62
CA ILE A 287 19.53 -15.37 -1.66
C ILE A 287 18.54 -16.55 -1.59
N ALA A 288 18.07 -17.04 -2.76
CA ALA A 288 17.21 -18.20 -2.80
C ALA A 288 17.86 -19.41 -2.12
N CYS A 289 17.11 -20.12 -1.28
CA CYS A 289 17.63 -21.30 -0.58
C CYS A 289 18.02 -22.40 -1.59
N ASP A 290 19.25 -22.89 -1.51
CA ASP A 290 19.78 -23.89 -2.43
C ASP A 290 19.06 -25.23 -2.38
N VAL A 291 18.51 -25.59 -1.22
CA VAL A 291 17.80 -26.86 -1.01
C VAL A 291 16.39 -26.82 -1.61
N CYS A 292 15.60 -25.81 -1.28
CA CYS A 292 14.20 -25.73 -1.76
C CYS A 292 14.02 -24.81 -2.97
N LYS A 293 15.06 -24.10 -3.41
CA LYS A 293 15.05 -23.16 -4.54
C LYS A 293 13.87 -22.20 -4.50
N GLY A 294 13.62 -21.64 -3.32
CA GLY A 294 12.52 -20.67 -3.09
C GLY A 294 11.15 -21.28 -2.79
N SER A 295 10.95 -22.61 -2.93
CA SER A 295 9.64 -23.25 -2.78
C SER A 295 9.13 -23.34 -1.33
N ARG A 296 9.98 -23.10 -0.32
CA ARG A 296 9.66 -23.07 1.12
C ARG A 296 9.32 -24.40 1.78
N TYR A 297 9.05 -25.46 0.99
CA TYR A 297 8.58 -26.76 1.46
C TYR A 297 9.60 -27.86 1.16
N ASN A 298 9.50 -28.97 1.88
CA ASN A 298 10.24 -30.18 1.57
C ASN A 298 9.61 -30.92 0.37
N ARG A 299 10.38 -31.84 -0.24
CA ARG A 299 10.00 -32.58 -1.43
C ARG A 299 8.68 -33.34 -1.28
N GLU A 300 8.49 -34.02 -0.17
CA GLU A 300 7.30 -34.84 0.08
C GLU A 300 6.01 -34.02 0.15
N THR A 301 6.05 -32.78 0.71
CA THR A 301 4.91 -31.87 0.72
C THR A 301 4.59 -31.36 -0.69
N LEU A 302 5.62 -31.18 -1.53
CA LEU A 302 5.46 -30.69 -2.90
C LEU A 302 4.93 -31.78 -3.87
N GLU A 303 4.96 -33.07 -3.48
CA GLU A 303 4.33 -34.15 -4.24
C GLU A 303 2.80 -34.04 -4.27
N ILE A 304 2.19 -33.46 -3.24
CA ILE A 304 0.75 -33.26 -3.18
C ILE A 304 0.31 -32.19 -4.18
N LYS A 305 -0.54 -32.57 -5.11
CA LYS A 305 -0.98 -31.69 -6.20
C LYS A 305 -2.51 -31.60 -6.29
N TYR A 306 -2.98 -30.42 -6.65
CA TYR A 306 -4.34 -30.16 -7.08
C TYR A 306 -4.32 -29.53 -8.47
N LYS A 307 -5.00 -30.10 -9.45
CA LYS A 307 -4.92 -29.68 -10.88
C LYS A 307 -3.47 -29.46 -11.32
N ASP A 308 -2.59 -30.45 -11.05
CA ASP A 308 -1.16 -30.48 -11.37
C ASP A 308 -0.30 -29.39 -10.71
N LYS A 309 -0.84 -28.62 -9.77
CA LYS A 309 -0.12 -27.59 -9.02
C LYS A 309 0.01 -27.96 -7.56
N ASN A 310 1.22 -27.90 -7.02
CA ASN A 310 1.48 -28.04 -5.60
C ASN A 310 1.29 -26.70 -4.86
N ILE A 311 1.40 -26.73 -3.53
CA ILE A 311 1.18 -25.53 -2.71
C ILE A 311 2.19 -24.41 -2.98
N ALA A 312 3.44 -24.71 -3.36
CA ALA A 312 4.42 -23.70 -3.74
C ALA A 312 4.06 -23.05 -5.08
N ASN A 313 3.60 -23.84 -6.06
CA ASN A 313 3.08 -23.28 -7.31
C ASN A 313 1.90 -22.35 -7.08
N VAL A 314 0.99 -22.69 -6.15
CA VAL A 314 -0.13 -21.82 -5.78
C VAL A 314 0.32 -20.49 -5.16
N LEU A 315 1.32 -20.52 -4.29
CA LEU A 315 1.88 -19.31 -3.71
C LEU A 315 2.55 -18.39 -4.75
N ASN A 316 3.10 -18.97 -5.82
CA ASN A 316 3.73 -18.26 -6.93
C ASN A 316 2.73 -17.77 -7.99
N MET A 317 1.46 -18.21 -7.94
CA MET A 317 0.41 -17.66 -8.79
C MET A 317 0.14 -16.20 -8.47
N THR A 318 -0.21 -15.42 -9.47
CA THR A 318 -0.81 -14.11 -9.27
C THR A 318 -2.19 -14.27 -8.61
N VAL A 319 -2.69 -13.20 -8.00
CA VAL A 319 -4.05 -13.19 -7.41
C VAL A 319 -5.08 -13.49 -8.49
N ASP A 320 -4.91 -12.98 -9.72
CA ASP A 320 -5.82 -13.23 -10.83
C ASP A 320 -5.83 -14.68 -11.29
N GLU A 321 -4.65 -15.30 -11.42
CA GLU A 321 -4.53 -16.74 -11.69
C GLU A 321 -5.15 -17.57 -10.57
N GLY A 322 -4.88 -17.22 -9.32
CA GLY A 322 -5.46 -17.89 -8.16
C GLY A 322 -6.97 -17.80 -8.09
N CYS A 323 -7.57 -16.66 -8.47
CA CYS A 323 -9.02 -16.52 -8.57
C CYS A 323 -9.65 -17.48 -9.58
N LYS A 324 -8.98 -17.70 -10.72
CA LYS A 324 -9.40 -18.67 -11.75
C LYS A 324 -9.16 -20.10 -11.29
N PHE A 325 -7.99 -20.39 -10.73
CA PHE A 325 -7.59 -21.72 -10.25
C PHE A 325 -8.55 -22.27 -9.17
N PHE A 326 -8.92 -21.41 -8.22
CA PHE A 326 -9.84 -21.73 -7.12
C PHE A 326 -11.31 -21.32 -7.39
N GLU A 327 -11.72 -21.26 -8.65
CA GLU A 327 -13.07 -20.85 -9.05
C GLU A 327 -14.18 -21.59 -8.29
N ASN A 328 -14.03 -22.89 -8.11
CA ASN A 328 -14.98 -23.78 -7.46
C ASN A 328 -14.76 -23.91 -5.93
N ILE A 329 -13.88 -23.11 -5.34
CA ILE A 329 -13.57 -23.15 -3.90
C ILE A 329 -13.86 -21.79 -3.26
N PRO A 330 -15.13 -21.54 -2.86
CA PRO A 330 -15.58 -20.22 -2.40
C PRO A 330 -14.78 -19.66 -1.22
N ALA A 331 -14.32 -20.51 -0.30
CA ALA A 331 -13.55 -20.12 0.88
C ALA A 331 -12.21 -19.46 0.52
N VAL A 332 -11.52 -19.92 -0.53
CA VAL A 332 -10.29 -19.34 -1.05
C VAL A 332 -10.60 -18.16 -1.97
N ARG A 333 -11.49 -18.39 -2.96
CA ARG A 333 -11.84 -17.41 -3.98
C ARG A 333 -12.30 -16.10 -3.40
N SER A 334 -13.17 -16.12 -2.38
CA SER A 334 -13.71 -14.91 -1.75
C SER A 334 -12.60 -14.02 -1.18
N LYS A 335 -11.55 -14.60 -0.61
CA LYS A 335 -10.40 -13.86 -0.07
C LYS A 335 -9.51 -13.28 -1.17
N LEU A 336 -9.26 -14.05 -2.22
CA LEU A 336 -8.47 -13.58 -3.37
C LEU A 336 -9.22 -12.47 -4.13
N LEU A 337 -10.53 -12.57 -4.28
CA LEU A 337 -11.34 -11.52 -4.89
C LEU A 337 -11.26 -10.18 -4.15
N THR A 338 -11.04 -10.16 -2.83
CA THR A 338 -10.83 -8.87 -2.13
C THR A 338 -9.51 -8.22 -2.50
N LEU A 339 -8.45 -9.00 -2.73
CA LEU A 339 -7.18 -8.51 -3.24
C LEU A 339 -7.31 -7.98 -4.69
N LYS A 340 -8.01 -8.72 -5.55
CA LYS A 340 -8.31 -8.28 -6.92
C LYS A 340 -9.10 -6.96 -6.93
N LYS A 341 -10.12 -6.83 -6.09
CA LYS A 341 -10.93 -5.59 -5.99
C LYS A 341 -10.11 -4.35 -5.67
N VAL A 342 -9.06 -4.47 -4.85
CA VAL A 342 -8.17 -3.35 -4.53
C VAL A 342 -7.08 -3.09 -5.59
N GLY A 343 -7.20 -3.72 -6.77
CA GLY A 343 -6.25 -3.55 -7.88
C GLY A 343 -4.94 -4.32 -7.73
N LEU A 344 -4.92 -5.37 -6.90
CA LEU A 344 -3.74 -6.22 -6.67
C LEU A 344 -3.86 -7.59 -7.35
N GLY A 345 -4.49 -7.65 -8.54
CA GLY A 345 -4.59 -8.87 -9.33
C GLY A 345 -3.26 -9.43 -9.78
N TYR A 346 -2.30 -8.57 -10.02
CA TYR A 346 -0.98 -8.88 -10.56
C TYR A 346 0.04 -9.40 -9.55
N ILE A 347 -0.12 -9.12 -8.24
CA ILE A 347 0.85 -9.57 -7.23
C ILE A 347 0.75 -11.08 -7.02
N GLN A 348 1.85 -11.73 -6.63
CA GLN A 348 1.84 -13.14 -6.28
C GLN A 348 1.17 -13.35 -4.91
N ILE A 349 0.39 -14.43 -4.79
CA ILE A 349 -0.32 -14.81 -3.57
C ILE A 349 0.65 -14.96 -2.38
N GLY A 350 1.83 -15.54 -2.63
CA GLY A 350 2.91 -15.76 -1.65
C GLY A 350 4.04 -14.73 -1.69
N GLN A 351 3.88 -13.58 -2.38
CA GLN A 351 4.91 -12.54 -2.46
C GLN A 351 5.38 -12.11 -1.09
N GLN A 352 6.69 -12.02 -0.89
CA GLN A 352 7.26 -11.64 0.40
C GLN A 352 6.88 -10.19 0.76
N ALA A 353 6.51 -9.95 2.01
CA ALA A 353 6.12 -8.61 2.47
C ALA A 353 7.23 -7.56 2.31
N THR A 354 8.48 -7.99 2.35
CA THR A 354 9.67 -7.13 2.19
C THR A 354 9.88 -6.63 0.76
N THR A 355 9.25 -7.27 -0.23
CA THR A 355 9.34 -6.88 -1.65
C THR A 355 8.15 -6.05 -2.12
N LEU A 356 7.17 -5.81 -1.25
CA LEU A 356 6.00 -5.02 -1.56
C LEU A 356 6.29 -3.52 -1.41
N SER A 357 5.78 -2.73 -2.33
CA SER A 357 5.76 -1.27 -2.18
C SER A 357 4.84 -0.84 -1.03
N GLY A 358 5.04 0.37 -0.51
CA GLY A 358 4.17 0.93 0.54
C GLY A 358 2.70 0.98 0.12
N GLY A 359 2.43 1.35 -1.13
CA GLY A 359 1.07 1.38 -1.67
C GLY A 359 0.44 -0.02 -1.81
N GLU A 360 1.21 -1.05 -2.20
CA GLU A 360 0.75 -2.44 -2.22
C GLU A 360 0.43 -2.95 -0.82
N ALA A 361 1.31 -2.69 0.16
CA ALA A 361 1.09 -3.05 1.55
C ALA A 361 -0.18 -2.41 2.11
N GLN A 362 -0.42 -1.13 1.82
CA GLN A 362 -1.63 -0.41 2.21
C GLN A 362 -2.89 -1.01 1.59
N ARG A 363 -2.87 -1.33 0.28
CA ARG A 363 -3.99 -1.98 -0.41
C ARG A 363 -4.27 -3.39 0.11
N ILE A 364 -3.25 -4.16 0.51
CA ILE A 364 -3.45 -5.47 1.15
C ILE A 364 -4.13 -5.31 2.51
N LYS A 365 -3.77 -4.29 3.30
CA LYS A 365 -4.47 -3.96 4.56
C LYS A 365 -5.94 -3.63 4.29
N LEU A 366 -6.22 -2.85 3.25
CA LEU A 366 -7.57 -2.50 2.82
C LEU A 366 -8.36 -3.74 2.39
N ALA A 367 -7.77 -4.65 1.60
CA ALA A 367 -8.38 -5.92 1.20
C ALA A 367 -8.78 -6.79 2.39
N LYS A 368 -7.92 -6.85 3.42
CA LYS A 368 -8.24 -7.57 4.67
C LYS A 368 -9.48 -6.99 5.35
N GLU A 369 -9.60 -5.67 5.42
CA GLU A 369 -10.78 -5.03 6.03
C GLU A 369 -12.05 -5.25 5.20
N LEU A 370 -11.95 -5.20 3.86
CA LEU A 370 -13.06 -5.55 2.96
C LEU A 370 -13.57 -6.99 3.17
N SER A 371 -12.69 -7.90 3.57
CA SER A 371 -13.07 -9.30 3.79
C SER A 371 -13.82 -9.56 5.11
N LYS A 372 -13.89 -8.55 5.99
CA LYS A 372 -14.55 -8.65 7.30
C LYS A 372 -15.99 -8.17 7.21
N ARG A 373 -16.83 -8.70 8.07
CA ARG A 373 -18.21 -8.21 8.25
C ARG A 373 -18.17 -6.81 8.87
N SER A 374 -18.81 -5.85 8.22
CA SER A 374 -18.91 -4.48 8.72
C SER A 374 -19.98 -4.35 9.79
N THR A 375 -19.68 -3.60 10.86
CA THR A 375 -20.68 -3.19 11.88
C THR A 375 -21.42 -1.92 11.47
N GLY A 376 -20.93 -1.18 10.45
CA GLY A 376 -21.44 0.13 10.06
C GLY A 376 -21.05 1.27 11.00
N ARG A 377 -20.19 1.00 12.00
CA ARG A 377 -19.72 1.97 13.00
C ARG A 377 -18.19 1.96 13.14
N THR A 378 -17.48 1.50 12.11
CA THR A 378 -16.03 1.52 12.07
C THR A 378 -15.54 2.83 11.47
N MET A 379 -14.50 3.40 12.07
CA MET A 379 -13.76 4.53 11.50
C MET A 379 -12.46 4.02 10.88
N TYR A 380 -12.27 4.28 9.59
CA TYR A 380 -11.06 4.01 8.85
C TYR A 380 -10.27 5.30 8.68
N ILE A 381 -9.02 5.27 9.10
CA ILE A 381 -8.06 6.36 8.87
C ILE A 381 -7.05 5.87 7.85
N LEU A 382 -6.90 6.63 6.77
CA LEU A 382 -5.94 6.36 5.70
C LEU A 382 -4.96 7.52 5.59
N ASP A 383 -3.66 7.20 5.65
CA ASP A 383 -2.61 8.20 5.47
C ASP A 383 -2.10 8.13 4.03
N GLU A 384 -2.30 9.20 3.28
CA GLU A 384 -1.90 9.38 1.87
C GLU A 384 -2.24 8.16 0.98
N PRO A 385 -3.50 7.70 0.91
CA PRO A 385 -3.83 6.42 0.26
C PRO A 385 -3.69 6.41 -1.26
N THR A 386 -3.50 7.56 -1.88
CA THR A 386 -3.34 7.72 -3.34
C THR A 386 -1.88 7.81 -3.79
N THR A 387 -0.94 7.81 -2.86
CA THR A 387 0.49 7.91 -3.12
C THR A 387 0.99 6.75 -3.97
N GLY A 388 1.78 7.02 -5.00
CA GLY A 388 2.32 6.00 -5.91
C GLY A 388 1.26 5.28 -6.73
N LEU A 389 0.07 5.87 -6.92
CA LEU A 389 -0.99 5.28 -7.71
C LEU A 389 -1.24 6.07 -9.01
N HIS A 390 -1.31 5.32 -10.11
CA HIS A 390 -1.83 5.86 -11.35
C HIS A 390 -3.31 6.27 -11.20
N GLN A 391 -3.79 7.29 -11.93
CA GLN A 391 -5.17 7.79 -11.84
C GLN A 391 -6.23 6.70 -12.03
N HIS A 392 -5.94 5.68 -12.85
CA HIS A 392 -6.82 4.52 -13.03
C HIS A 392 -7.02 3.73 -11.72
N ASP A 393 -5.97 3.55 -10.94
CA ASP A 393 -6.03 2.81 -9.67
C ASP A 393 -6.62 3.68 -8.54
N ILE A 394 -6.40 5.00 -8.58
CA ILE A 394 -7.07 5.95 -7.70
C ILE A 394 -8.60 5.83 -7.86
N LYS A 395 -9.11 5.71 -9.08
CA LYS A 395 -10.54 5.50 -9.33
C LYS A 395 -11.05 4.25 -8.61
N LYS A 396 -10.36 3.10 -8.77
CA LYS A 396 -10.73 1.84 -8.10
C LYS A 396 -10.69 1.98 -6.57
N LEU A 397 -9.66 2.65 -6.04
CA LEU A 397 -9.54 2.91 -4.61
C LEU A 397 -10.73 3.74 -4.09
N LEU A 398 -11.10 4.81 -4.77
CA LEU A 398 -12.24 5.65 -4.38
C LEU A 398 -13.56 4.88 -4.37
N GLU A 399 -13.80 4.01 -5.34
CA GLU A 399 -14.98 3.13 -5.39
C GLU A 399 -15.06 2.25 -4.13
N ILE A 400 -13.92 1.73 -3.67
CA ILE A 400 -13.82 0.93 -2.44
C ILE A 400 -14.11 1.79 -1.20
N LEU A 401 -13.51 2.97 -1.09
CA LEU A 401 -13.75 3.87 0.04
C LEU A 401 -15.21 4.30 0.11
N HIS A 402 -15.84 4.56 -1.03
CA HIS A 402 -17.27 4.81 -1.10
C HIS A 402 -18.12 3.61 -0.68
N THR A 403 -17.68 2.38 -0.95
CA THR A 403 -18.34 1.15 -0.48
C THR A 403 -18.31 1.07 1.05
N PHE A 404 -17.19 1.39 1.70
CA PHE A 404 -17.14 1.46 3.17
C PHE A 404 -18.13 2.48 3.75
N VAL A 405 -18.19 3.66 3.15
CA VAL A 405 -19.13 4.69 3.59
C VAL A 405 -20.58 4.27 3.33
N ALA A 406 -20.86 3.57 2.21
CA ALA A 406 -22.19 3.07 1.89
C ALA A 406 -22.72 2.06 2.92
N THR A 407 -21.82 1.32 3.57
CA THR A 407 -22.15 0.39 4.66
C THR A 407 -22.22 1.04 6.04
N GLY A 408 -22.21 2.38 6.12
CA GLY A 408 -22.38 3.17 7.35
C GLY A 408 -21.10 3.56 8.06
N ASN A 409 -19.94 3.11 7.60
CA ASN A 409 -18.65 3.43 8.21
C ASN A 409 -18.20 4.86 7.90
N THR A 410 -17.25 5.34 8.68
CA THR A 410 -16.60 6.65 8.48
C THR A 410 -15.21 6.42 7.88
N VAL A 411 -14.86 7.22 6.88
CA VAL A 411 -13.54 7.20 6.23
C VAL A 411 -12.91 8.59 6.33
N VAL A 412 -11.68 8.65 6.84
CA VAL A 412 -10.90 9.89 6.98
C VAL A 412 -9.53 9.71 6.33
#